data_c11477ab550eb17b123ba23538e2fad1
#
_entry.id   c11477ab550eb17b123ba23538e2fad1
#
_cell.length_a   1.000
_cell.length_b   1.000
_cell.length_c   1.000
_cell.angle_alpha   90.00
_cell.angle_beta   90.00
_cell.angle_gamma   90.00
#
_symmetry.space_group_name_H-M   'P 1'
#
loop_
_entity.id
_entity.type
_entity.pdbx_description
1 polymer ?
#
loop_
_entity_poly.entity_id
_entity_poly.type
_entity_poly.pdbx_seq_one_letter_code
_entity_poly.pdbx_strand_id
1 'polypeptide(L)'
;MGDQVSGTDGTAQGAFPGMPLPLYSASPSRLLAWLDCPRRYRMQYLDRPRPATRPPRAHTSVGVATHHALRDWWDLPDEVRTAAAGPELVRTSWIDVGFRDPDQSATWLATVQAEVTAYLGGLDPRHPPVGLERTVAFRTRTIALTGRVDRLDDRGGELVVVDYKTSRRASTTDEARTSLPMALYAAAVWKMFRRRCVRVELHHVPTGTVAAHTHTDESLTRKVAEAESIARDARAADAQFREIGVASSLFPPHVSSLCAWCDYRAHCPEGQQVGPERSGWAALERAEASGASLASGDTS
;
A
#
# COMPACT_ATOMS: atom_id res chain seq x y z
N MET A 1 -44.97 -23.19 17.43
CA MET A 1 -43.88 -24.04 17.94
C MET A 1 -42.64 -23.60 17.20
N GLY A 2 -41.93 -22.67 17.79
CA GLY A 2 -40.76 -22.05 17.17
C GLY A 2 -39.51 -22.51 17.91
N ASP A 3 -38.57 -23.07 17.16
CA ASP A 3 -37.24 -23.41 17.67
C ASP A 3 -36.34 -22.18 17.57
N GLN A 4 -35.94 -21.69 18.72
CA GLN A 4 -34.87 -20.72 18.86
C GLN A 4 -33.52 -21.44 18.78
N VAL A 5 -32.75 -21.18 17.72
CA VAL A 5 -31.34 -21.58 17.66
C VAL A 5 -30.54 -20.53 18.42
N SER A 6 -30.14 -20.87 19.62
CA SER A 6 -29.22 -20.10 20.45
C SER A 6 -27.83 -20.07 19.82
N GLY A 7 -27.38 -18.87 19.45
CA GLY A 7 -26.01 -18.63 19.05
C GLY A 7 -25.04 -18.86 20.19
N THR A 8 -24.10 -19.79 19.98
CA THR A 8 -23.02 -20.07 20.93
C THR A 8 -22.04 -18.88 20.95
N ASP A 9 -22.01 -18.19 22.09
CA ASP A 9 -20.96 -17.27 22.48
C ASP A 9 -19.59 -17.95 22.35
N GLY A 10 -18.76 -17.43 21.47
CA GLY A 10 -17.36 -17.82 21.34
C GLY A 10 -16.56 -17.37 22.56
N THR A 11 -16.61 -18.13 23.63
CA THR A 11 -15.79 -17.95 24.81
C THR A 11 -14.32 -17.93 24.41
N ALA A 12 -13.62 -16.83 24.74
CA ALA A 12 -12.17 -16.71 24.62
C ALA A 12 -11.51 -17.93 25.29
N GLN A 13 -10.93 -18.82 24.47
CA GLN A 13 -10.16 -19.95 25.00
C GLN A 13 -8.97 -19.38 25.77
N GLY A 14 -9.02 -19.55 27.09
CA GLY A 14 -7.93 -19.18 27.98
C GLY A 14 -6.64 -19.87 27.56
N ALA A 15 -5.55 -19.11 27.39
CA ALA A 15 -4.24 -19.68 27.10
C ALA A 15 -3.81 -20.57 28.28
N PHE A 16 -3.52 -21.86 28.02
CA PHE A 16 -2.95 -22.75 29.02
C PHE A 16 -1.56 -22.23 29.43
N PRO A 17 -1.19 -22.32 30.72
CA PRO A 17 0.15 -22.00 31.19
C PRO A 17 1.20 -22.80 30.40
N GLY A 18 2.14 -22.06 29.74
CA GLY A 18 3.21 -22.68 28.94
C GLY A 18 2.92 -22.78 27.43
N MET A 19 1.73 -22.42 26.93
CA MET A 19 1.52 -22.31 25.50
C MET A 19 2.24 -21.07 24.95
N PRO A 20 2.97 -21.20 23.81
CA PRO A 20 3.55 -20.03 23.15
C PRO A 20 2.46 -19.03 22.81
N LEU A 21 2.73 -17.75 23.06
CA LEU A 21 1.81 -16.69 22.64
C LEU A 21 1.59 -16.77 21.10
N PRO A 22 0.35 -16.65 20.62
CA PRO A 22 0.07 -16.66 19.20
C PRO A 22 0.86 -15.57 18.50
N LEU A 23 1.37 -15.83 17.30
CA LEU A 23 2.14 -14.85 16.52
C LEU A 23 1.28 -13.61 16.27
N TYR A 24 1.90 -12.44 16.33
CA TYR A 24 1.21 -11.22 15.94
C TYR A 24 0.98 -11.21 14.43
N SER A 25 -0.28 -11.09 14.01
CA SER A 25 -0.64 -10.98 12.61
C SER A 25 -0.26 -9.59 12.09
N ALA A 26 0.78 -9.52 11.27
CA ALA A 26 1.34 -8.31 10.71
C ALA A 26 1.14 -8.22 9.19
N SER A 27 0.98 -6.99 8.71
CA SER A 27 1.20 -6.65 7.31
C SER A 27 2.02 -5.36 7.26
N PRO A 28 2.77 -5.08 6.18
CA PRO A 28 3.49 -3.83 6.07
C PRO A 28 2.60 -2.60 6.30
N SER A 29 1.39 -2.59 5.73
CA SER A 29 0.42 -1.51 5.92
C SER A 29 -0.06 -1.37 7.37
N ARG A 30 -0.23 -2.49 8.09
CA ARG A 30 -0.61 -2.47 9.51
C ARG A 30 0.50 -1.90 10.39
N LEU A 31 1.76 -2.28 10.11
CA LEU A 31 2.93 -1.76 10.82
C LEU A 31 3.11 -0.26 10.58
N LEU A 32 2.98 0.17 9.32
CA LEU A 32 3.07 1.60 8.98
C LEU A 32 1.93 2.41 9.60
N ALA A 33 0.70 1.88 9.64
CA ALA A 33 -0.42 2.56 10.29
C ALA A 33 -0.15 2.83 11.78
N TRP A 34 0.54 1.90 12.47
CA TRP A 34 0.98 2.08 13.85
C TRP A 34 2.02 3.19 13.97
N LEU A 35 3.05 3.17 13.12
CA LEU A 35 4.09 4.20 13.10
C LEU A 35 3.56 5.59 12.76
N ASP A 36 2.67 5.66 11.76
CA ASP A 36 2.10 6.93 11.32
C ASP A 36 1.26 7.58 12.41
N CYS A 37 0.36 6.81 13.05
CA CYS A 37 -0.49 7.33 14.11
C CYS A 37 -1.17 6.17 14.88
N PRO A 38 -0.81 5.91 16.14
CA PRO A 38 -1.45 4.88 16.96
C PRO A 38 -2.98 5.05 17.07
N ARG A 39 -3.49 6.29 17.12
CA ARG A 39 -4.94 6.57 17.13
C ARG A 39 -5.62 6.10 15.83
N ARG A 40 -5.02 6.40 14.66
CA ARG A 40 -5.50 5.92 13.36
C ARG A 40 -5.46 4.39 13.29
N TYR A 41 -4.38 3.78 13.75
CA TYR A 41 -4.25 2.33 13.83
C TYR A 41 -5.39 1.72 14.64
N ARG A 42 -5.69 2.23 15.84
CA ARG A 42 -6.80 1.76 16.67
C ARG A 42 -8.13 1.82 15.92
N MET A 43 -8.48 2.98 15.35
CA MET A 43 -9.72 3.17 14.60
C MET A 43 -9.83 2.22 13.39
N GLN A 44 -8.71 1.93 12.75
CA GLN A 44 -8.67 1.07 11.57
C GLN A 44 -8.77 -0.42 11.89
N TYR A 45 -8.13 -0.87 12.95
CA TYR A 45 -7.95 -2.30 13.21
C TYR A 45 -8.66 -2.82 14.45
N LEU A 46 -8.97 -2.00 15.44
CA LEU A 46 -9.46 -2.44 16.74
C LEU A 46 -10.88 -1.99 17.04
N ASP A 47 -11.24 -0.73 16.80
CA ASP A 47 -12.57 -0.19 17.13
C ASP A 47 -13.69 -1.02 16.47
N ARG A 48 -14.72 -1.34 17.28
CA ARG A 48 -15.93 -2.05 16.83
C ARG A 48 -17.18 -1.36 17.41
N PRO A 49 -18.17 -0.90 16.60
CA PRO A 49 -18.09 -0.85 15.13
C PRO A 49 -16.94 0.03 14.65
N ARG A 50 -16.41 -0.29 13.48
CA ARG A 50 -15.33 0.52 12.88
C ARG A 50 -15.89 1.91 12.54
N PRO A 51 -15.19 3.00 12.92
CA PRO A 51 -15.60 4.34 12.54
C PRO A 51 -15.68 4.50 11.02
N ALA A 52 -16.65 5.29 10.55
CA ALA A 52 -16.82 5.58 9.14
C ALA A 52 -15.56 6.25 8.58
N THR A 53 -15.12 5.80 7.41
CA THR A 53 -14.04 6.42 6.66
C THR A 53 -14.59 7.42 5.65
N ARG A 54 -13.76 8.33 5.20
CA ARG A 54 -14.08 9.20 4.06
C ARG A 54 -14.23 8.37 2.78
N PRO A 55 -14.98 8.89 1.79
CA PRO A 55 -15.00 8.32 0.45
C PRO A 55 -13.58 8.20 -0.15
N PRO A 56 -13.35 7.27 -1.08
CA PRO A 56 -12.09 7.18 -1.80
C PRO A 56 -11.70 8.51 -2.44
N ARG A 57 -10.40 8.77 -2.54
CA ARG A 57 -9.86 9.97 -3.17
C ARG A 57 -9.47 9.70 -4.60
N ALA A 58 -9.55 10.72 -5.45
CA ALA A 58 -9.23 10.59 -6.87
C ALA A 58 -7.84 9.98 -7.14
N HIS A 59 -6.81 10.40 -6.40
CA HIS A 59 -5.47 9.80 -6.56
C HIS A 59 -5.41 8.31 -6.16
N THR A 60 -6.27 7.86 -5.25
CA THR A 60 -6.39 6.43 -4.91
C THR A 60 -7.06 5.68 -6.05
N SER A 61 -8.12 6.24 -6.66
CA SER A 61 -8.78 5.67 -7.83
C SER A 61 -7.83 5.55 -9.02
N VAL A 62 -7.05 6.60 -9.29
CA VAL A 62 -5.96 6.60 -10.29
C VAL A 62 -4.97 5.46 -10.01
N GLY A 63 -4.47 5.36 -8.77
CA GLY A 63 -3.51 4.32 -8.40
C GLY A 63 -4.05 2.91 -8.62
N VAL A 64 -5.26 2.63 -8.15
CA VAL A 64 -5.90 1.32 -8.29
C VAL A 64 -6.11 0.97 -9.77
N ALA A 65 -6.61 1.90 -10.58
CA ALA A 65 -6.81 1.68 -12.01
C ALA A 65 -5.49 1.38 -12.73
N THR A 66 -4.42 2.11 -12.41
CA THR A 66 -3.09 1.88 -12.96
C THR A 66 -2.55 0.49 -12.62
N HIS A 67 -2.61 0.08 -11.34
CA HIS A 67 -2.14 -1.26 -10.92
C HIS A 67 -2.92 -2.38 -11.61
N HIS A 68 -4.25 -2.25 -11.73
CA HIS A 68 -5.08 -3.23 -12.43
C HIS A 68 -4.70 -3.30 -13.91
N ALA A 69 -4.58 -2.16 -14.61
CA ALA A 69 -4.20 -2.14 -16.02
C ALA A 69 -2.83 -2.82 -16.27
N LEU A 70 -1.85 -2.54 -15.40
CA LEU A 70 -0.52 -3.14 -15.50
C LEU A 70 -0.52 -4.65 -15.20
N ARG A 71 -1.34 -5.11 -14.24
CA ARG A 71 -1.55 -6.54 -14.00
C ARG A 71 -2.18 -7.21 -15.21
N ASP A 72 -3.29 -6.67 -15.70
CA ASP A 72 -4.11 -7.27 -16.75
C ASP A 72 -3.37 -7.29 -18.10
N TRP A 73 -2.42 -6.36 -18.31
CA TRP A 73 -1.54 -6.39 -19.48
C TRP A 73 -0.70 -7.68 -19.57
N TRP A 74 -0.21 -8.17 -18.43
CA TRP A 74 0.55 -9.41 -18.41
C TRP A 74 -0.31 -10.66 -18.62
N ASP A 75 -1.61 -10.57 -18.37
CA ASP A 75 -2.57 -11.65 -18.61
C ASP A 75 -3.03 -11.71 -20.07
N LEU A 76 -2.66 -10.72 -20.90
CA LEU A 76 -2.97 -10.75 -22.35
C LEU A 76 -2.17 -11.84 -23.08
N PRO A 77 -2.74 -12.45 -24.13
CA PRO A 77 -1.98 -13.27 -25.06
C PRO A 77 -0.78 -12.50 -25.66
N ASP A 78 0.32 -13.22 -25.94
CA ASP A 78 1.59 -12.61 -26.38
C ASP A 78 1.44 -11.72 -27.63
N GLU A 79 0.55 -12.12 -28.55
CA GLU A 79 0.30 -11.43 -29.82
C GLU A 79 -0.31 -10.06 -29.66
N VAL A 80 -1.06 -9.82 -28.58
CA VAL A 80 -1.75 -8.56 -28.28
C VAL A 80 -1.15 -7.83 -27.06
N ARG A 81 -0.13 -8.41 -26.41
CA ARG A 81 0.58 -7.82 -25.29
C ARG A 81 1.53 -6.71 -25.78
N THR A 82 0.95 -5.63 -26.25
CA THR A 82 1.68 -4.45 -26.75
C THR A 82 1.32 -3.21 -25.94
N ALA A 83 2.12 -2.16 -26.06
CA ALA A 83 1.81 -0.87 -25.43
C ALA A 83 0.47 -0.28 -25.89
N ALA A 84 0.04 -0.59 -27.12
CA ALA A 84 -1.23 -0.14 -27.67
C ALA A 84 -2.46 -0.68 -26.92
N ALA A 85 -2.34 -1.76 -26.15
CA ALA A 85 -3.41 -2.25 -25.30
C ALA A 85 -3.64 -1.37 -24.05
N GLY A 86 -2.66 -0.55 -23.66
CA GLY A 86 -2.68 0.26 -22.44
C GLY A 86 -3.95 1.10 -22.25
N PRO A 87 -4.37 1.93 -23.23
CA PRO A 87 -5.54 2.78 -23.08
C PRO A 87 -6.82 2.04 -22.76
N GLU A 88 -7.06 0.89 -23.38
CA GLU A 88 -8.26 0.07 -23.14
C GLU A 88 -8.22 -0.59 -21.76
N LEU A 89 -7.06 -1.09 -21.32
CA LEU A 89 -6.90 -1.67 -20.00
C LEU A 89 -7.15 -0.63 -18.88
N VAL A 90 -6.64 0.58 -19.06
CA VAL A 90 -6.91 1.68 -18.12
C VAL A 90 -8.39 2.03 -18.12
N ARG A 91 -9.04 2.15 -19.28
CA ARG A 91 -10.46 2.47 -19.40
C ARG A 91 -11.32 1.42 -18.68
N THR A 92 -11.02 0.15 -18.87
CA THR A 92 -11.76 -0.96 -18.26
C THR A 92 -11.59 -1.00 -16.73
N SER A 93 -10.43 -0.59 -16.23
CA SER A 93 -10.11 -0.56 -14.81
C SER A 93 -10.46 0.78 -14.13
N TRP A 94 -10.99 1.76 -14.88
CA TRP A 94 -11.20 3.11 -14.37
C TRP A 94 -12.26 3.16 -13.27
N ILE A 95 -11.92 3.86 -12.18
CA ILE A 95 -12.78 4.08 -11.03
C ILE A 95 -13.10 5.57 -10.96
N ASP A 96 -14.32 5.94 -11.31
CA ASP A 96 -14.79 7.33 -11.34
C ASP A 96 -15.26 7.80 -9.97
N VAL A 97 -14.37 7.80 -8.97
CA VAL A 97 -14.69 8.20 -7.59
C VAL A 97 -13.61 9.13 -7.03
N GLY A 98 -14.06 10.17 -6.35
CA GLY A 98 -13.20 11.12 -5.63
C GLY A 98 -12.71 12.30 -6.47
N PHE A 99 -13.05 12.37 -7.74
CA PHE A 99 -12.79 13.51 -8.62
C PHE A 99 -13.70 14.69 -8.28
N ARG A 100 -13.31 15.88 -8.69
CA ARG A 100 -14.08 17.12 -8.49
C ARG A 100 -15.35 17.12 -9.32
N ASP A 101 -15.24 16.69 -10.57
CA ASP A 101 -16.28 16.67 -11.58
C ASP A 101 -15.94 15.65 -12.69
N PRO A 102 -16.87 15.32 -13.60
CA PRO A 102 -16.62 14.40 -14.71
C PRO A 102 -15.51 14.86 -15.67
N ASP A 103 -15.30 16.16 -15.86
CA ASP A 103 -14.28 16.70 -16.74
C ASP A 103 -12.88 16.44 -16.18
N GLN A 104 -12.71 16.59 -14.88
CA GLN A 104 -11.46 16.22 -14.21
C GLN A 104 -11.21 14.71 -14.32
N SER A 105 -12.22 13.87 -14.13
CA SER A 105 -12.11 12.43 -14.28
C SER A 105 -11.69 12.05 -15.70
N ALA A 106 -12.32 12.63 -16.73
CA ALA A 106 -11.99 12.38 -18.14
C ALA A 106 -10.55 12.81 -18.48
N THR A 107 -10.11 13.97 -17.98
CA THR A 107 -8.74 14.48 -18.17
C THR A 107 -7.72 13.53 -17.55
N TRP A 108 -7.97 13.05 -16.32
CA TRP A 108 -7.07 12.12 -15.67
C TRP A 108 -7.10 10.72 -16.29
N LEU A 109 -8.24 10.26 -16.79
CA LEU A 109 -8.31 9.03 -17.56
C LEU A 109 -7.37 9.09 -18.78
N ALA A 110 -7.44 10.16 -19.57
CA ALA A 110 -6.58 10.34 -20.74
C ALA A 110 -5.09 10.43 -20.36
N THR A 111 -4.78 11.13 -19.26
CA THR A 111 -3.41 11.25 -18.73
C THR A 111 -2.86 9.86 -18.36
N VAL A 112 -3.61 9.08 -17.58
CA VAL A 112 -3.17 7.75 -17.13
C VAL A 112 -3.06 6.76 -18.30
N GLN A 113 -3.93 6.87 -19.30
CA GLN A 113 -3.81 6.09 -20.53
C GLN A 113 -2.48 6.34 -21.25
N ALA A 114 -2.08 7.60 -21.36
CA ALA A 114 -0.81 7.97 -21.98
C ALA A 114 0.39 7.49 -21.15
N GLU A 115 0.37 7.70 -19.84
CA GLU A 115 1.41 7.27 -18.90
C GLU A 115 1.62 5.75 -18.91
N VAL A 116 0.53 4.99 -18.81
CA VAL A 116 0.57 3.51 -18.85
C VAL A 116 1.09 3.04 -20.20
N THR A 117 0.63 3.63 -21.31
CA THR A 117 1.12 3.27 -22.65
C THR A 117 2.62 3.49 -22.78
N ALA A 118 3.12 4.64 -22.33
CA ALA A 118 4.56 4.96 -22.35
C ALA A 118 5.35 3.97 -21.48
N TYR A 119 4.87 3.66 -20.28
CA TYR A 119 5.51 2.71 -19.38
C TYR A 119 5.55 1.29 -19.97
N LEU A 120 4.45 0.81 -20.56
CA LEU A 120 4.38 -0.49 -21.21
C LEU A 120 5.32 -0.60 -22.41
N GLY A 121 5.54 0.50 -23.14
CA GLY A 121 6.50 0.55 -24.23
C GLY A 121 7.96 0.32 -23.81
N GLY A 122 8.27 0.50 -22.54
CA GLY A 122 9.58 0.21 -21.95
C GLY A 122 9.74 -1.22 -21.41
N LEU A 123 8.68 -2.04 -21.42
CA LEU A 123 8.73 -3.43 -20.96
C LEU A 123 9.01 -4.39 -22.11
N ASP A 124 9.76 -5.46 -21.84
CA ASP A 124 9.90 -6.57 -22.80
C ASP A 124 8.79 -7.61 -22.53
N PRO A 125 7.80 -7.75 -23.42
CA PRO A 125 6.68 -8.68 -23.24
C PRO A 125 7.10 -10.17 -23.23
N ARG A 126 8.31 -10.49 -23.70
CA ARG A 126 8.85 -11.85 -23.76
C ARG A 126 9.45 -12.31 -22.41
N HIS A 127 9.55 -11.41 -21.44
CA HIS A 127 10.03 -11.72 -20.10
C HIS A 127 8.91 -11.52 -19.06
N PRO A 128 7.93 -12.44 -19.02
CA PRO A 128 6.82 -12.33 -18.10
C PRO A 128 7.30 -12.44 -16.65
N PRO A 129 6.68 -11.72 -15.72
CA PRO A 129 6.98 -11.85 -14.29
C PRO A 129 6.60 -13.24 -13.78
N VAL A 130 7.29 -13.71 -12.74
CA VAL A 130 6.95 -14.96 -12.05
C VAL A 130 5.78 -14.83 -11.09
N GLY A 131 5.31 -13.61 -10.84
CA GLY A 131 4.13 -13.36 -10.03
C GLY A 131 3.61 -11.93 -10.18
N LEU A 132 2.28 -11.82 -10.22
CA LEU A 132 1.53 -10.56 -10.25
C LEU A 132 0.58 -10.54 -9.06
N GLU A 133 0.42 -9.38 -8.41
CA GLU A 133 -0.44 -9.23 -7.22
C GLU A 133 -0.26 -10.40 -6.24
N ARG A 134 0.98 -10.85 -6.12
CA ARG A 134 1.30 -12.11 -5.43
C ARG A 134 1.28 -11.93 -3.93
N THR A 135 0.46 -12.71 -3.24
CA THR A 135 0.52 -12.81 -1.79
C THR A 135 1.82 -13.50 -1.37
N VAL A 136 2.57 -12.83 -0.50
CA VAL A 136 3.80 -13.33 0.10
C VAL A 136 3.69 -13.33 1.61
N ALA A 137 4.29 -14.31 2.26
CA ALA A 137 4.20 -14.46 3.70
C ALA A 137 5.48 -15.08 4.28
N PHE A 138 5.77 -14.72 5.51
CA PHE A 138 6.73 -15.44 6.35
C PHE A 138 6.37 -15.30 7.81
N ARG A 139 6.98 -16.14 8.64
CA ARG A 139 6.87 -16.04 10.09
C ARG A 139 8.25 -16.02 10.74
N THR A 140 8.30 -15.35 11.85
CA THR A 140 9.40 -15.39 12.82
C THR A 140 8.91 -16.03 14.11
N ARG A 141 9.63 -15.83 15.19
CA ARG A 141 9.16 -16.26 16.53
C ARG A 141 8.06 -15.37 17.09
N THR A 142 7.89 -14.16 16.58
CA THR A 142 7.01 -13.13 17.17
C THR A 142 5.93 -12.66 16.23
N ILE A 143 6.16 -12.65 14.91
CA ILE A 143 5.20 -12.18 13.89
C ILE A 143 4.90 -13.25 12.84
N ALA A 144 3.65 -13.22 12.35
CA ALA A 144 3.24 -13.82 11.09
C ALA A 144 2.94 -12.67 10.13
N LEU A 145 3.85 -12.45 9.16
CA LEU A 145 3.72 -11.36 8.19
C LEU A 145 3.11 -11.87 6.90
N THR A 146 2.13 -11.13 6.40
CA THR A 146 1.51 -11.33 5.09
C THR A 146 1.46 -10.01 4.36
N GLY A 147 1.74 -10.04 3.06
CA GLY A 147 1.64 -8.86 2.20
C GLY A 147 1.38 -9.26 0.76
N ARG A 148 1.26 -8.28 -0.12
CA ARG A 148 1.05 -8.49 -1.55
C ARG A 148 2.04 -7.64 -2.32
N VAL A 149 2.79 -8.26 -3.23
CA VAL A 149 3.71 -7.59 -4.14
C VAL A 149 3.02 -7.38 -5.48
N ASP A 150 3.19 -6.21 -6.09
CA ASP A 150 2.55 -5.89 -7.36
C ASP A 150 3.10 -6.77 -8.48
N ARG A 151 4.45 -6.85 -8.58
CA ARG A 151 5.13 -7.68 -9.56
C ARG A 151 6.38 -8.32 -8.98
N LEU A 152 6.62 -9.56 -9.35
CA LEU A 152 7.82 -10.32 -9.00
C LEU A 152 8.51 -10.79 -10.28
N ASP A 153 9.70 -10.28 -10.55
CA ASP A 153 10.50 -10.64 -11.73
C ASP A 153 11.55 -11.71 -11.38
N ASP A 154 11.92 -12.50 -12.40
CA ASP A 154 13.10 -13.34 -12.38
C ASP A 154 14.19 -12.71 -13.25
N ARG A 155 15.30 -12.34 -12.67
CA ARG A 155 16.41 -11.73 -13.40
C ARG A 155 17.68 -12.57 -13.18
N GLY A 156 17.88 -13.56 -14.08
CA GLY A 156 19.05 -14.41 -14.04
C GLY A 156 19.15 -15.28 -12.78
N GLY A 157 18.02 -15.73 -12.25
CA GLY A 157 17.96 -16.58 -11.06
C GLY A 157 17.70 -15.85 -9.75
N GLU A 158 17.86 -14.53 -9.71
CA GLU A 158 17.46 -13.70 -8.57
C GLU A 158 16.04 -13.15 -8.76
N LEU A 159 15.26 -13.18 -7.68
CA LEU A 159 13.93 -12.59 -7.68
C LEU A 159 14.03 -11.10 -7.33
N VAL A 160 13.26 -10.28 -8.03
CA VAL A 160 13.19 -8.82 -7.83
C VAL A 160 11.76 -8.43 -7.50
N VAL A 161 11.58 -7.75 -6.37
CA VAL A 161 10.28 -7.17 -6.01
C VAL A 161 10.14 -5.81 -6.69
N VAL A 162 9.06 -5.66 -7.44
CA VAL A 162 8.68 -4.41 -8.10
C VAL A 162 7.37 -3.90 -7.51
N ASP A 163 7.31 -2.62 -7.21
CA ASP A 163 6.13 -1.91 -6.71
C ASP A 163 5.88 -0.68 -7.59
N TYR A 164 4.66 -0.52 -8.06
CA TYR A 164 4.27 0.58 -8.93
C TYR A 164 3.90 1.83 -8.13
N LYS A 165 4.37 2.98 -8.58
CA LYS A 165 4.10 4.28 -7.99
C LYS A 165 3.44 5.20 -9.00
N THR A 166 2.33 5.80 -8.59
CA THR A 166 1.55 6.77 -9.36
C THR A 166 1.55 8.16 -8.72
N SER A 167 2.43 8.38 -7.75
CA SER A 167 2.59 9.66 -7.07
C SER A 167 3.12 10.73 -8.02
N ARG A 168 2.84 12.01 -7.72
CA ARG A 168 3.33 13.13 -8.52
C ARG A 168 4.85 13.18 -8.69
N ARG A 169 5.60 12.80 -7.67
CA ARG A 169 7.06 12.78 -7.65
C ARG A 169 7.57 11.36 -7.75
N ALA A 170 8.54 11.15 -8.62
CA ALA A 170 9.25 9.89 -8.71
C ALA A 170 9.94 9.56 -7.37
N SER A 171 9.95 8.29 -7.02
CA SER A 171 10.67 7.79 -5.86
C SER A 171 12.17 7.90 -6.06
N THR A 172 12.89 8.07 -4.96
CA THR A 172 14.36 8.10 -4.94
C THR A 172 14.94 6.74 -4.56
N THR A 173 16.20 6.51 -4.88
CA THR A 173 16.94 5.32 -4.42
C THR A 173 16.97 5.23 -2.89
N ASP A 174 16.99 6.37 -2.19
CA ASP A 174 16.95 6.39 -0.73
C ASP A 174 15.59 5.93 -0.19
N GLU A 175 14.50 6.31 -0.85
CA GLU A 175 13.17 5.80 -0.52
C GLU A 175 13.07 4.29 -0.76
N ALA A 176 13.63 3.76 -1.85
CA ALA A 176 13.71 2.31 -2.07
C ALA A 176 14.54 1.61 -0.98
N ARG A 177 15.67 2.20 -0.58
CA ARG A 177 16.57 1.68 0.45
C ARG A 177 15.94 1.66 1.85
N THR A 178 15.20 2.69 2.19
CA THR A 178 14.61 2.87 3.53
C THR A 178 13.25 2.22 3.68
N SER A 179 12.57 1.88 2.60
CA SER A 179 11.22 1.31 2.57
C SER A 179 11.12 0.01 3.38
N LEU A 180 10.47 0.07 4.53
CA LEU A 180 10.16 -1.11 5.32
C LEU A 180 9.29 -2.13 4.55
N PRO A 181 8.19 -1.73 3.87
CA PRO A 181 7.40 -2.67 3.07
C PRO A 181 8.23 -3.44 2.04
N MET A 182 9.05 -2.75 1.26
CA MET A 182 9.85 -3.37 0.21
C MET A 182 10.85 -4.39 0.75
N ALA A 183 11.54 -4.05 1.84
CA ALA A 183 12.45 -4.96 2.52
C ALA A 183 11.73 -6.20 3.08
N LEU A 184 10.54 -6.02 3.65
CA LEU A 184 9.73 -7.13 4.17
C LEU A 184 9.19 -8.01 3.05
N TYR A 185 8.83 -7.45 1.91
CA TYR A 185 8.45 -8.21 0.72
C TYR A 185 9.62 -9.03 0.19
N ALA A 186 10.81 -8.44 0.05
CA ALA A 186 12.01 -9.16 -0.36
C ALA A 186 12.32 -10.33 0.58
N ALA A 187 12.28 -10.11 1.90
CA ALA A 187 12.47 -11.16 2.89
C ALA A 187 11.41 -12.26 2.81
N ALA A 188 10.14 -11.90 2.57
CA ALA A 188 9.04 -12.85 2.41
C ALA A 188 9.20 -13.70 1.15
N VAL A 189 9.49 -13.07 0.02
CA VAL A 189 9.76 -13.74 -1.26
C VAL A 189 10.92 -14.73 -1.10
N TRP A 190 12.05 -14.28 -0.56
CA TRP A 190 13.21 -15.14 -0.35
C TRP A 190 12.87 -16.39 0.47
N LYS A 191 12.19 -16.21 1.60
CA LYS A 191 11.80 -17.34 2.47
C LYS A 191 10.77 -18.26 1.81
N MET A 192 9.81 -17.70 1.09
CA MET A 192 8.72 -18.45 0.48
C MET A 192 9.18 -19.26 -0.74
N PHE A 193 9.95 -18.65 -1.62
CA PHE A 193 10.41 -19.27 -2.87
C PHE A 193 11.74 -20.02 -2.72
N ARG A 194 12.45 -19.82 -1.60
CA ARG A 194 13.82 -20.34 -1.37
C ARG A 194 14.81 -19.93 -2.46
N ARG A 195 14.57 -18.77 -3.04
CA ARG A 195 15.41 -18.13 -4.06
C ARG A 195 15.82 -16.76 -3.56
N ARG A 196 17.05 -16.35 -3.89
CA ARG A 196 17.57 -15.05 -3.50
C ARG A 196 16.64 -13.93 -3.99
N CYS A 197 16.28 -13.04 -3.09
CA CYS A 197 15.48 -11.84 -3.36
C CYS A 197 15.97 -10.73 -2.43
N VAL A 198 16.84 -9.89 -2.95
CA VAL A 198 17.46 -8.78 -2.22
C VAL A 198 17.28 -7.44 -2.94
N ARG A 199 16.96 -7.49 -4.22
CA ARG A 199 16.70 -6.30 -5.03
C ARG A 199 15.24 -5.91 -4.97
N VAL A 200 15.00 -4.61 -4.73
CA VAL A 200 13.68 -3.98 -4.71
C VAL A 200 13.68 -2.79 -5.65
N GLU A 201 12.56 -2.57 -6.33
CA GLU A 201 12.41 -1.49 -7.29
C GLU A 201 11.07 -0.78 -7.10
N LEU A 202 11.10 0.55 -7.08
CA LEU A 202 9.94 1.43 -7.12
C LEU A 202 9.85 1.99 -8.54
N HIS A 203 8.86 1.54 -9.30
CA HIS A 203 8.63 1.97 -10.67
C HIS A 203 7.63 3.11 -10.70
N HIS A 204 8.08 4.30 -11.03
CA HIS A 204 7.22 5.48 -11.17
C HIS A 204 6.61 5.49 -12.57
N VAL A 205 5.35 5.06 -12.65
CA VAL A 205 4.65 4.86 -13.93
C VAL A 205 4.55 6.15 -14.75
N PRO A 206 4.22 7.34 -14.17
CA PRO A 206 4.10 8.58 -14.94
C PRO A 206 5.36 8.99 -15.72
N THR A 207 6.56 8.66 -15.23
CA THR A 207 7.82 9.05 -15.89
C THR A 207 8.65 7.88 -16.38
N GLY A 208 8.24 6.65 -16.12
CA GLY A 208 9.02 5.44 -16.43
C GLY A 208 10.30 5.29 -15.61
N THR A 209 10.56 6.15 -14.62
CA THR A 209 11.79 6.10 -13.81
C THR A 209 11.73 4.99 -12.79
N VAL A 210 12.89 4.38 -12.51
CA VAL A 210 13.03 3.26 -11.56
C VAL A 210 14.01 3.65 -10.46
N ALA A 211 13.54 3.66 -9.23
CA ALA A 211 14.36 3.77 -8.04
C ALA A 211 14.62 2.37 -7.47
N ALA A 212 15.86 1.94 -7.50
CA ALA A 212 16.25 0.58 -7.12
C ALA A 212 17.21 0.57 -5.93
N HIS A 213 17.10 -0.48 -5.11
CA HIS A 213 18.06 -0.76 -4.06
C HIS A 213 18.30 -2.28 -3.94
N THR A 214 19.55 -2.64 -3.65
CA THR A 214 19.92 -4.03 -3.34
C THR A 214 20.33 -4.12 -1.89
N HIS A 215 19.53 -4.83 -1.10
CA HIS A 215 19.81 -5.08 0.31
C HIS A 215 20.94 -6.08 0.50
N THR A 216 21.68 -5.96 1.59
CA THR A 216 22.50 -7.06 2.12
C THR A 216 21.63 -7.94 3.03
N ASP A 217 22.12 -9.15 3.33
CA ASP A 217 21.46 -10.08 4.24
C ASP A 217 21.30 -9.47 5.64
N GLU A 218 22.31 -8.72 6.11
CA GLU A 218 22.27 -8.00 7.38
C GLU A 218 21.23 -6.85 7.34
N SER A 219 21.12 -6.16 6.20
CA SER A 219 20.12 -5.11 6.01
C SER A 219 18.70 -5.69 6.10
N LEU A 220 18.42 -6.79 5.42
CA LEU A 220 17.11 -7.47 5.51
C LEU A 220 16.84 -7.97 6.94
N THR A 221 17.85 -8.54 7.60
CA THR A 221 17.73 -8.99 8.99
C THR A 221 17.36 -7.84 9.92
N ARG A 222 18.03 -6.67 9.78
CA ARG A 222 17.68 -5.48 10.57
C ARG A 222 16.26 -4.99 10.28
N LYS A 223 15.80 -5.02 9.02
CA LYS A 223 14.43 -4.63 8.66
C LYS A 223 13.37 -5.57 9.23
N VAL A 224 13.65 -6.85 9.29
CA VAL A 224 12.77 -7.82 9.96
C VAL A 224 12.75 -7.56 11.48
N ALA A 225 13.88 -7.30 12.11
CA ALA A 225 13.94 -6.96 13.53
C ALA A 225 13.23 -5.63 13.85
N GLU A 226 13.31 -4.63 12.96
CA GLU A 226 12.53 -3.38 13.03
C GLU A 226 11.03 -3.68 13.02
N ALA A 227 10.56 -4.51 12.09
CA ALA A 227 9.16 -4.93 12.02
C ALA A 227 8.69 -5.68 13.28
N GLU A 228 9.54 -6.55 13.85
CA GLU A 228 9.26 -7.25 15.11
C GLU A 228 9.16 -6.29 16.31
N SER A 229 9.98 -5.25 16.33
CA SER A 229 9.89 -4.22 17.38
C SER A 229 8.59 -3.43 17.29
N ILE A 230 8.24 -2.96 16.10
CA ILE A 230 6.97 -2.25 15.84
C ILE A 230 5.77 -3.14 16.22
N ALA A 231 5.81 -4.40 15.82
CA ALA A 231 4.75 -5.36 16.12
C ALA A 231 4.63 -5.66 17.62
N ARG A 232 5.72 -5.61 18.37
CA ARG A 232 5.71 -5.79 19.83
C ARG A 232 4.97 -4.65 20.51
N ASP A 233 5.25 -3.42 20.10
CA ASP A 233 4.60 -2.23 20.67
C ASP A 233 3.11 -2.22 20.33
N ALA A 234 2.76 -2.46 19.05
CA ALA A 234 1.38 -2.57 18.62
C ALA A 234 0.62 -3.70 19.35
N ARG A 235 1.27 -4.84 19.57
CA ARG A 235 0.68 -5.97 20.31
C ARG A 235 0.39 -5.64 21.76
N ALA A 236 1.30 -4.93 22.42
CA ALA A 236 1.10 -4.51 23.82
C ALA A 236 -0.11 -3.56 23.91
N ALA A 237 -0.23 -2.62 22.96
CA ALA A 237 -1.38 -1.75 22.86
C ALA A 237 -2.67 -2.49 22.55
N ASP A 238 -2.66 -3.45 21.62
CA ASP A 238 -3.81 -4.32 21.30
C ASP A 238 -4.29 -5.14 22.53
N ALA A 239 -3.35 -5.59 23.36
CA ALA A 239 -3.69 -6.32 24.59
C ALA A 239 -4.39 -5.38 25.58
N GLN A 240 -3.83 -4.21 25.86
CA GLN A 240 -4.46 -3.23 26.74
C GLN A 240 -5.84 -2.78 26.21
N PHE A 241 -5.98 -2.62 24.89
CA PHE A 241 -7.28 -2.25 24.30
C PHE A 241 -8.35 -3.32 24.56
N ARG A 242 -8.00 -4.60 24.53
CA ARG A 242 -8.94 -5.69 24.85
C ARG A 242 -9.41 -5.65 26.31
N GLU A 243 -8.60 -5.14 27.20
CA GLU A 243 -8.91 -5.05 28.64
C GLU A 243 -9.75 -3.82 28.97
N ILE A 244 -9.37 -2.65 28.47
CA ILE A 244 -9.96 -1.37 28.88
C ILE A 244 -10.54 -0.54 27.72
N GLY A 245 -10.51 -1.07 26.48
CA GLY A 245 -11.11 -0.45 25.32
C GLY A 245 -10.51 0.91 24.97
N VAL A 246 -11.36 1.85 24.61
CA VAL A 246 -10.99 3.22 24.20
C VAL A 246 -10.35 4.06 25.31
N ALA A 247 -10.42 3.61 26.56
CA ALA A 247 -9.75 4.25 27.70
C ALA A 247 -8.22 4.00 27.70
N SER A 248 -7.71 3.11 26.85
CA SER A 248 -6.27 2.88 26.71
C SER A 248 -5.53 4.13 26.25
N SER A 249 -4.51 4.53 27.00
CA SER A 249 -3.62 5.65 26.68
C SER A 249 -2.54 5.32 25.65
N LEU A 250 -2.43 4.05 25.22
CA LEU A 250 -1.41 3.59 24.28
C LEU A 250 -1.71 3.96 22.81
N PHE A 251 -2.79 4.69 22.55
CA PHE A 251 -3.16 5.15 21.21
C PHE A 251 -3.21 6.69 21.12
N PRO A 252 -2.10 7.38 21.44
CA PRO A 252 -2.07 8.83 21.29
C PRO A 252 -2.21 9.24 19.81
N PRO A 253 -2.80 10.40 19.51
CA PRO A 253 -2.77 10.93 18.15
C PRO A 253 -1.36 11.42 17.82
N HIS A 254 -0.87 11.07 16.64
CA HIS A 254 0.32 11.67 16.06
C HIS A 254 -0.11 12.82 15.14
N VAL A 255 -0.13 14.02 15.71
CA VAL A 255 -0.62 15.23 15.03
C VAL A 255 0.42 15.73 14.03
N SER A 256 0.04 15.83 12.75
CA SER A 256 0.90 16.28 11.68
C SER A 256 0.08 16.86 10.51
N SER A 257 0.74 17.41 9.49
CA SER A 257 0.07 17.86 8.25
C SER A 257 -0.72 16.76 7.54
N LEU A 258 -0.41 15.48 7.80
CA LEU A 258 -1.14 14.34 7.26
C LEU A 258 -2.54 14.19 7.85
N CYS A 259 -2.83 14.85 8.99
CA CYS A 259 -4.19 14.85 9.57
C CYS A 259 -5.23 15.47 8.63
N ALA A 260 -4.84 16.41 7.76
CA ALA A 260 -5.72 16.97 6.73
C ALA A 260 -6.16 15.92 5.69
N TRP A 261 -5.42 14.80 5.58
CA TRP A 261 -5.66 13.68 4.67
C TRP A 261 -6.16 12.42 5.38
N CYS A 262 -6.30 12.43 6.70
CA CYS A 262 -6.64 11.25 7.47
C CYS A 262 -8.10 10.80 7.21
N ASP A 263 -8.30 9.52 6.93
CA ASP A 263 -9.63 8.94 6.67
C ASP A 263 -10.54 8.97 7.90
N TYR A 264 -9.95 9.04 9.09
CA TYR A 264 -10.63 9.09 10.38
C TYR A 264 -10.65 10.49 11.01
N ARG A 265 -10.35 11.53 10.23
CA ARG A 265 -10.30 12.91 10.73
C ARG A 265 -11.57 13.33 11.48
N ALA A 266 -12.75 12.96 10.96
CA ALA A 266 -14.03 13.28 11.57
C ALA A 266 -14.20 12.75 13.01
N HIS A 267 -13.40 11.74 13.38
CA HIS A 267 -13.41 11.08 14.69
C HIS A 267 -12.20 11.45 15.57
N CYS A 268 -11.40 12.45 15.15
CA CYS A 268 -10.17 12.85 15.85
C CYS A 268 -10.15 14.36 16.09
N PRO A 269 -10.53 14.84 17.29
CA PRO A 269 -10.54 16.28 17.60
C PRO A 269 -9.20 16.96 17.39
N GLU A 270 -8.10 16.33 17.77
CA GLU A 270 -6.75 16.86 17.61
C GLU A 270 -6.36 16.97 16.11
N GLY A 271 -6.75 15.97 15.31
CA GLY A 271 -6.53 16.01 13.85
C GLY A 271 -7.34 17.13 13.17
N GLN A 272 -8.53 17.45 13.67
CA GLN A 272 -9.37 18.52 13.12
C GLN A 272 -8.77 19.92 13.33
N GLN A 273 -7.91 20.08 14.32
CA GLN A 273 -7.26 21.36 14.63
C GLN A 273 -6.10 21.71 13.69
N VAL A 274 -5.62 20.77 12.87
CA VAL A 274 -4.43 20.94 12.00
C VAL A 274 -4.72 21.75 10.72
N GLY A 275 -5.81 22.47 10.64
CA GLY A 275 -6.21 23.22 9.45
C GLY A 275 -7.36 22.55 8.69
N PRO A 276 -7.76 23.09 7.53
CA PRO A 276 -8.92 22.59 6.80
C PRO A 276 -8.69 21.18 6.24
N GLU A 277 -9.77 20.46 6.14
CA GLU A 277 -9.81 19.18 5.45
C GLU A 277 -9.48 19.33 3.97
N ARG A 278 -8.73 18.42 3.40
CA ARG A 278 -8.42 18.40 1.96
C ARG A 278 -9.55 17.71 1.20
N SER A 279 -9.98 18.29 0.09
CA SER A 279 -10.91 17.63 -0.84
C SER A 279 -10.32 16.33 -1.42
N GLY A 280 -11.19 15.40 -1.86
CA GLY A 280 -10.77 14.13 -2.43
C GLY A 280 -9.86 14.27 -3.64
N TRP A 281 -9.99 15.36 -4.38
CA TRP A 281 -9.24 15.66 -5.60
C TRP A 281 -8.02 16.57 -5.40
N ALA A 282 -7.81 17.15 -4.22
CA ALA A 282 -6.78 18.16 -3.97
C ALA A 282 -5.34 17.73 -4.30
N ALA A 283 -5.06 16.42 -4.33
CA ALA A 283 -3.76 15.92 -4.76
C ALA A 283 -3.56 16.08 -6.27
N LEU A 284 -4.61 15.89 -7.05
CA LEU A 284 -4.60 15.99 -8.50
C LEU A 284 -4.54 17.44 -8.98
N GLU A 285 -5.28 18.36 -8.35
CA GLU A 285 -5.21 19.80 -8.67
C GLU A 285 -3.78 20.35 -8.57
N ARG A 286 -3.03 19.92 -7.57
CA ARG A 286 -1.62 20.32 -7.42
C ARG A 286 -0.73 19.76 -8.52
N ALA A 287 -1.06 18.63 -9.08
CA ALA A 287 -0.36 18.05 -10.22
C ALA A 287 -0.68 18.83 -11.51
N GLU A 288 -1.95 19.16 -11.73
CA GLU A 288 -2.43 19.96 -12.85
C GLU A 288 -1.75 21.35 -12.86
N ALA A 289 -1.72 22.04 -11.72
CA ALA A 289 -1.08 23.35 -11.58
C ALA A 289 0.44 23.32 -11.85
N SER A 290 1.11 22.21 -11.53
CA SER A 290 2.57 22.05 -11.78
C SER A 290 2.86 21.74 -13.24
N GLY A 291 2.00 20.98 -13.93
CA GLY A 291 2.11 20.69 -15.35
C GLY A 291 1.84 21.94 -16.23
N ALA A 292 0.87 22.74 -15.84
CA ALA A 292 0.58 24.01 -16.52
C ALA A 292 1.76 24.99 -16.45
N SER A 293 2.54 24.97 -15.37
CA SER A 293 3.74 25.81 -15.24
C SER A 293 4.89 25.39 -16.15
N LEU A 294 4.99 24.10 -16.52
CA LEU A 294 6.03 23.60 -17.44
C LEU A 294 5.69 23.83 -18.92
N ALA A 295 4.39 23.86 -19.26
CA ALA A 295 3.94 24.13 -20.63
C ALA A 295 4.01 25.61 -21.02
N SER A 296 4.05 26.53 -20.06
CA SER A 296 4.12 27.98 -20.30
C SER A 296 5.53 28.57 -20.34
N GLY A 297 6.58 27.72 -20.19
CA GLY A 297 7.99 28.15 -20.11
C GLY A 297 8.80 28.03 -21.38
N ASP A 298 8.22 27.58 -22.51
CA ASP A 298 8.99 27.31 -23.73
C ASP A 298 8.47 28.09 -24.96
N THR A 299 8.20 29.40 -24.77
CA THR A 299 8.04 30.34 -25.87
C THR A 299 8.68 31.67 -25.48
N SER A 300 10.01 31.76 -25.60
CA SER A 300 10.74 33.02 -25.78
C SER A 300 12.08 32.76 -26.46
#